data_c27f7c7f6abe6fc9af2fb481592f8a6a
#
_entry.id   c27f7c7f6abe6fc9af2fb481592f8a6a
#
_cell.length_a   1.000
_cell.length_b   1.000
_cell.length_c   1.000
_cell.angle_alpha   90.00
_cell.angle_beta   90.00
_cell.angle_gamma   90.00
#
_symmetry.space_group_name_H-M   'P 1'
#
loop_
_entity.id
_entity.type
_entity.pdbx_description
1 polymer ?
#
loop_
_entity_poly.entity_id
_entity_poly.type
_entity_poly.pdbx_seq_one_letter_code
_entity_poly.pdbx_strand_id
1 'polypeptide(L)'
;MIPVSEYVVIEEGGVLADAFMALEQHCREKGTGKPHRDVLVTRGGMVVAKLTMLDVFKSLEPKYEHVDPERYQGRTLTSDLVNRLIRDFGLWSDPTASLCVKAGSCKITDIMHVPEQSEYVEESDTVEHALHRYILGVHQPLLVRKEGKVTGVLRLGDVFDYLRTKITECAAG
;
A
#
# COMPACT_ATOMS: atom_id res chain seq x y z
N MET A 1 -5.86 -8.12 -12.66
CA MET A 1 -4.63 -7.40 -12.25
C MET A 1 -4.45 -6.12 -13.05
N ILE A 2 -3.69 -5.17 -12.53
CA ILE A 2 -3.33 -3.93 -13.22
C ILE A 2 -1.89 -4.08 -13.69
N PRO A 3 -1.56 -3.91 -14.99
CA PRO A 3 -0.19 -3.96 -15.48
C PRO A 3 0.69 -2.89 -14.82
N VAL A 4 1.99 -3.16 -14.64
CA VAL A 4 2.94 -2.18 -14.09
C VAL A 4 2.94 -0.89 -14.92
N SER A 5 2.79 -0.97 -16.25
CA SER A 5 2.73 0.19 -17.15
C SER A 5 1.54 1.13 -16.91
N GLU A 6 0.52 0.66 -16.21
CA GLU A 6 -0.67 1.44 -15.83
C GLU A 6 -0.67 1.84 -14.36
N TYR A 7 0.36 1.44 -13.62
CA TYR A 7 0.49 1.73 -12.20
C TYR A 7 1.37 2.95 -11.95
N VAL A 8 1.20 3.60 -10.80
CA VAL A 8 2.08 4.70 -10.41
C VAL A 8 3.43 4.14 -9.98
N VAL A 9 4.49 4.63 -10.61
CA VAL A 9 5.87 4.15 -10.42
C VAL A 9 6.77 5.33 -10.10
N ILE A 10 7.68 5.17 -9.13
CA ILE A 10 8.72 6.15 -8.77
C ILE A 10 10.07 5.45 -8.61
N GLU A 11 11.16 6.18 -8.82
CA GLU A 11 12.50 5.70 -8.52
C GLU A 11 12.82 5.81 -7.01
N GLU A 12 13.57 4.85 -6.47
CA GLU A 12 13.89 4.76 -5.03
C GLU A 12 14.67 5.97 -4.48
N GLY A 13 15.36 6.71 -5.35
CA GLY A 13 16.15 7.89 -4.97
C GLY A 13 15.34 9.14 -4.63
N GLY A 14 14.00 9.09 -4.79
CA GLY A 14 13.10 10.21 -4.52
C GLY A 14 12.75 10.39 -3.04
N VAL A 15 11.90 11.39 -2.81
CA VAL A 15 11.31 11.67 -1.49
C VAL A 15 9.79 11.43 -1.50
N LEU A 16 9.17 11.36 -0.34
CA LEU A 16 7.73 11.11 -0.22
C LEU A 16 6.88 12.13 -0.99
N ALA A 17 7.32 13.38 -1.08
CA ALA A 17 6.64 14.40 -1.87
C ALA A 17 6.53 14.01 -3.36
N ASP A 18 7.56 13.35 -3.93
CA ASP A 18 7.53 12.89 -5.32
C ASP A 18 6.46 11.81 -5.54
N ALA A 19 6.28 10.92 -4.55
CA ALA A 19 5.22 9.92 -4.58
C ALA A 19 3.82 10.56 -4.62
N PHE A 20 3.57 11.58 -3.81
CA PHE A 20 2.31 12.31 -3.83
C PHE A 20 2.08 13.05 -5.15
N MET A 21 3.12 13.67 -5.71
CA MET A 21 3.02 14.34 -7.01
C MET A 21 2.71 13.34 -8.13
N ALA A 22 3.35 12.18 -8.14
CA ALA A 22 3.08 11.12 -9.11
C ALA A 22 1.64 10.59 -9.01
N LEU A 23 1.14 10.37 -7.78
CA LEU A 23 -0.24 9.95 -7.53
C LEU A 23 -1.25 11.00 -8.03
N GLU A 24 -1.02 12.27 -7.74
CA GLU A 24 -1.89 13.38 -8.16
C GLU A 24 -1.90 13.53 -9.69
N GLN A 25 -0.73 13.46 -10.33
CA GLN A 25 -0.62 13.50 -11.79
C GLN A 25 -1.40 12.35 -12.43
N HIS A 26 -1.20 11.12 -11.94
CA HIS A 26 -1.92 9.95 -12.43
C HIS A 26 -3.44 10.10 -12.30
N CYS A 27 -3.90 10.65 -11.16
CA CYS A 27 -5.30 10.90 -10.92
C CYS A 27 -5.91 11.90 -11.93
N ARG A 28 -5.17 12.95 -12.28
CA ARG A 28 -5.58 13.94 -13.29
C ARG A 28 -5.64 13.36 -14.71
N GLU A 29 -4.67 12.51 -15.06
CA GLU A 29 -4.57 11.92 -16.41
C GLU A 29 -5.63 10.85 -16.65
N LYS A 30 -5.94 10.02 -15.65
CA LYS A 30 -6.88 8.89 -15.77
C LYS A 30 -8.34 9.29 -15.50
N GLY A 31 -8.61 10.49 -15.00
CA GLY A 31 -9.96 10.98 -14.71
C GLY A 31 -10.64 10.25 -13.54
N THR A 32 -11.97 10.06 -13.64
CA THR A 32 -12.81 9.51 -12.55
C THR A 32 -12.65 8.03 -12.26
N GLY A 33 -11.59 7.37 -12.73
CA GLY A 33 -11.24 6.00 -12.37
C GLY A 33 -10.96 5.84 -10.87
N LYS A 34 -10.91 4.59 -10.38
CA LYS A 34 -10.51 4.31 -8.99
C LYS A 34 -9.06 4.79 -8.79
N PRO A 35 -8.80 5.81 -7.97
CA PRO A 35 -7.45 6.36 -7.81
C PRO A 35 -6.51 5.30 -7.23
N HIS A 36 -5.28 5.26 -7.74
CA HIS A 36 -4.22 4.52 -7.07
C HIS A 36 -3.88 5.24 -5.76
N ARG A 37 -3.61 4.46 -4.74
CA ARG A 37 -3.24 4.96 -3.41
C ARG A 37 -1.92 4.36 -2.92
N ASP A 38 -1.36 3.48 -3.74
CA ASP A 38 -0.10 2.80 -3.53
C ASP A 38 0.80 3.12 -4.73
N VAL A 39 2.09 3.07 -4.51
CA VAL A 39 3.12 3.36 -5.53
C VAL A 39 4.09 2.20 -5.60
N LEU A 40 4.50 1.82 -6.80
CA LEU A 40 5.62 0.90 -6.99
C LEU A 40 6.93 1.68 -6.98
N VAL A 41 7.91 1.14 -6.30
CA VAL A 41 9.26 1.72 -6.26
C VAL A 41 10.18 0.90 -7.15
N THR A 42 10.92 1.61 -8.03
CA THR A 42 11.84 0.98 -8.96
C THR A 42 13.29 1.35 -8.68
N ARG A 43 14.16 0.46 -9.09
CA ARG A 43 15.60 0.66 -9.18
C ARG A 43 16.05 0.25 -10.57
N GLY A 44 16.50 1.25 -11.38
CA GLY A 44 16.88 0.98 -12.76
C GLY A 44 15.76 0.36 -13.60
N GLY A 45 14.52 0.77 -13.41
CA GLY A 45 13.35 0.27 -14.12
C GLY A 45 12.80 -1.08 -13.64
N MET A 46 13.39 -1.70 -12.62
CA MET A 46 12.88 -2.93 -12.01
C MET A 46 12.14 -2.61 -10.71
N VAL A 47 10.95 -3.17 -10.52
CA VAL A 47 10.20 -3.04 -9.27
C VAL A 47 10.95 -3.75 -8.14
N VAL A 48 11.31 -3.00 -7.11
CA VAL A 48 12.06 -3.49 -5.94
C VAL A 48 11.30 -3.37 -4.63
N ALA A 49 10.32 -2.46 -4.58
CA ALA A 49 9.52 -2.23 -3.39
C ALA A 49 8.14 -1.66 -3.75
N LYS A 50 7.31 -1.48 -2.76
CA LYS A 50 6.03 -0.76 -2.83
C LYS A 50 5.93 0.21 -1.67
N LEU A 51 5.16 1.28 -1.87
CA LEU A 51 4.84 2.26 -0.86
C LEU A 51 3.32 2.32 -0.72
N THR A 52 2.80 1.91 0.42
CA THR A 52 1.37 1.86 0.68
C THR A 52 0.90 3.02 1.54
N MET A 53 -0.41 3.21 1.62
CA MET A 53 -0.98 4.24 2.51
C MET A 53 -0.51 4.09 3.96
N LEU A 54 -0.39 2.85 4.47
CA LEU A 54 0.04 2.62 5.84
C LEU A 54 1.52 2.99 6.04
N ASP A 55 2.37 2.71 5.07
CA ASP A 55 3.79 3.11 5.12
C ASP A 55 3.90 4.63 5.14
N VAL A 56 3.12 5.32 4.31
CA VAL A 56 3.04 6.79 4.29
C VAL A 56 2.58 7.34 5.64
N PHE A 57 1.50 6.80 6.21
CA PHE A 57 0.99 7.29 7.51
C PHE A 57 2.01 7.08 8.64
N LYS A 58 2.68 5.94 8.68
CA LYS A 58 3.74 5.68 9.65
C LYS A 58 4.92 6.63 9.47
N SER A 59 5.31 6.94 8.25
CA SER A 59 6.42 7.85 7.97
C SER A 59 6.12 9.31 8.32
N LEU A 60 4.88 9.75 8.16
CA LEU A 60 4.44 11.09 8.55
C LEU A 60 4.32 11.27 10.07
N GLU A 61 4.15 10.17 10.81
CA GLU A 61 4.15 10.17 12.27
C GLU A 61 5.13 9.10 12.80
N PRO A 62 6.45 9.38 12.79
CA PRO A 62 7.48 8.43 13.19
C PRO A 62 7.36 7.94 14.64
N LYS A 63 6.64 8.68 15.48
CA LYS A 63 6.40 8.28 16.89
C LYS A 63 5.68 6.94 17.01
N TYR A 64 5.03 6.45 15.93
CA TYR A 64 4.48 5.09 15.90
C TYR A 64 5.54 4.00 16.07
N GLU A 65 6.81 4.26 15.76
CA GLU A 65 7.91 3.32 16.01
C GLU A 65 8.09 2.99 17.51
N HIS A 66 7.66 3.92 18.39
CA HIS A 66 7.70 3.74 19.84
C HIS A 66 6.46 3.04 20.39
N VAL A 67 5.44 2.85 19.54
CA VAL A 67 4.23 2.10 19.90
C VAL A 67 4.46 0.64 19.54
N ASP A 68 4.78 -0.18 20.54
CA ASP A 68 4.98 -1.61 20.36
C ASP A 68 3.66 -2.29 19.96
N PRO A 69 3.52 -2.76 18.69
CA PRO A 69 2.27 -3.37 18.24
C PRO A 69 1.97 -4.67 18.98
N GLU A 70 2.98 -5.44 19.40
CA GLU A 70 2.81 -6.73 20.07
C GLU A 70 2.15 -6.55 21.44
N ARG A 71 2.44 -5.44 22.10
CA ARG A 71 1.82 -5.09 23.38
C ARG A 71 0.30 -4.94 23.30
N TYR A 72 -0.22 -4.68 22.12
CA TYR A 72 -1.63 -4.42 21.85
C TYR A 72 -2.31 -5.51 21.01
N GLN A 73 -1.56 -6.52 20.54
CA GLN A 73 -2.11 -7.66 19.81
C GLN A 73 -3.15 -8.39 20.71
N GLY A 74 -4.30 -8.71 20.10
CA GLY A 74 -5.38 -9.39 20.80
C GLY A 74 -6.18 -8.51 21.77
N ARG A 75 -5.85 -7.23 21.93
CA ARG A 75 -6.63 -6.29 22.74
C ARG A 75 -7.64 -5.55 21.86
N THR A 76 -8.84 -5.36 22.40
CA THR A 76 -9.83 -4.50 21.75
C THR A 76 -9.33 -3.06 21.75
N LEU A 77 -9.26 -2.43 20.59
CA LEU A 77 -8.92 -1.01 20.44
C LEU A 77 -10.10 -0.15 20.89
N THR A 78 -10.27 0.00 22.20
CA THR A 78 -11.28 0.89 22.76
C THR A 78 -10.88 2.36 22.54
N SER A 79 -11.86 3.27 22.50
CA SER A 79 -11.60 4.71 22.40
C SER A 79 -10.67 5.20 23.51
N ASP A 80 -10.78 4.67 24.73
CA ASP A 80 -9.92 5.04 25.86
C ASP A 80 -8.46 4.60 25.65
N LEU A 81 -8.25 3.42 25.06
CA LEU A 81 -6.91 2.96 24.72
C LEU A 81 -6.30 3.84 23.63
N VAL A 82 -7.04 4.13 22.56
CA VAL A 82 -6.59 5.02 21.49
C VAL A 82 -6.27 6.41 22.02
N ASN A 83 -7.15 7.00 22.83
CA ASN A 83 -6.91 8.32 23.43
C ASN A 83 -5.69 8.35 24.35
N ARG A 84 -5.42 7.26 25.08
CA ARG A 84 -4.18 7.13 25.85
C ARG A 84 -2.96 7.10 24.97
N LEU A 85 -2.96 6.29 23.90
CA LEU A 85 -1.83 6.22 22.95
C LEU A 85 -1.54 7.59 22.34
N ILE A 86 -2.58 8.30 21.89
CA ILE A 86 -2.42 9.65 21.32
C ILE A 86 -1.75 10.59 22.32
N ARG A 87 -2.17 10.58 23.61
CA ARG A 87 -1.60 11.45 24.64
C ARG A 87 -0.19 11.04 25.05
N ASP A 88 0.02 9.74 25.32
CA ASP A 88 1.27 9.23 25.87
C ASP A 88 2.43 9.34 24.89
N PHE A 89 2.16 9.19 23.60
CA PHE A 89 3.14 9.31 22.52
C PHE A 89 3.06 10.63 21.77
N GLY A 90 2.09 11.49 22.05
CA GLY A 90 1.89 12.77 21.35
C GLY A 90 1.66 12.59 19.86
N LEU A 91 0.90 11.54 19.46
CA LEU A 91 0.64 11.21 18.06
C LEU A 91 -0.18 12.30 17.38
N TRP A 92 0.20 12.63 16.14
CA TRP A 92 -0.48 13.63 15.29
C TRP A 92 -0.66 14.99 15.96
N SER A 93 0.22 15.34 16.90
CA SER A 93 0.18 16.64 17.61
C SER A 93 0.76 17.79 16.78
N ASP A 94 1.50 17.49 15.72
CA ASP A 94 2.13 18.50 14.88
C ASP A 94 1.12 19.17 13.93
N PRO A 95 1.27 20.47 13.64
CA PRO A 95 0.42 21.15 12.67
C PRO A 95 0.50 20.51 11.29
N THR A 96 -0.61 20.53 10.56
CA THR A 96 -0.66 19.99 9.16
C THR A 96 0.37 20.66 8.24
N ALA A 97 0.74 21.92 8.53
CA ALA A 97 1.80 22.64 7.79
C ALA A 97 3.17 21.93 7.85
N SER A 98 3.44 21.16 8.90
CA SER A 98 4.69 20.38 9.01
C SER A 98 4.74 19.17 8.06
N LEU A 99 3.60 18.70 7.56
CA LEU A 99 3.53 17.53 6.67
C LEU A 99 4.29 17.76 5.36
N CYS A 100 4.23 18.99 4.79
CA CYS A 100 4.98 19.32 3.58
C CYS A 100 6.50 19.22 3.80
N VAL A 101 6.97 19.68 4.95
CA VAL A 101 8.40 19.60 5.30
C VAL A 101 8.80 18.15 5.51
N LYS A 102 8.02 17.38 6.24
CA LYS A 102 8.25 15.94 6.45
C LYS A 102 8.27 15.19 5.12
N ALA A 103 7.28 15.39 4.26
CA ALA A 103 7.22 14.74 2.95
C ALA A 103 8.41 15.12 2.05
N GLY A 104 8.89 16.36 2.11
CA GLY A 104 10.04 16.82 1.33
C GLY A 104 11.39 16.29 1.84
N SER A 105 11.48 15.83 3.08
CA SER A 105 12.72 15.30 3.67
C SER A 105 12.71 13.77 3.83
N CYS A 106 11.55 13.12 3.79
CA CYS A 106 11.41 11.69 3.97
C CYS A 106 11.83 10.94 2.69
N LYS A 107 12.93 10.19 2.75
CA LYS A 107 13.42 9.41 1.60
C LYS A 107 12.55 8.18 1.38
N ILE A 108 12.30 7.85 0.13
CA ILE A 108 11.54 6.64 -0.25
C ILE A 108 12.20 5.37 0.30
N THR A 109 13.51 5.29 0.24
CA THR A 109 14.29 4.15 0.75
C THR A 109 14.08 3.85 2.23
N ASP A 110 13.74 4.86 3.02
CA ASP A 110 13.59 4.73 4.48
C ASP A 110 12.18 4.23 4.86
N ILE A 111 11.23 4.31 3.94
CA ILE A 111 9.80 4.05 4.21
C ILE A 111 9.16 3.01 3.28
N MET A 112 9.84 2.66 2.20
CA MET A 112 9.31 1.67 1.25
C MET A 112 9.27 0.28 1.88
N HIS A 113 8.23 -0.48 1.58
CA HIS A 113 8.12 -1.88 1.95
C HIS A 113 8.74 -2.77 0.86
N VAL A 114 9.78 -3.51 1.23
CA VAL A 114 10.38 -4.53 0.36
C VAL A 114 9.53 -5.81 0.47
N PRO A 115 8.90 -6.26 -0.63
CA PRO A 115 7.95 -7.37 -0.55
C PRO A 115 8.62 -8.69 -0.17
N GLU A 116 7.98 -9.44 0.71
CA GLU A 116 8.34 -10.80 1.04
C GLU A 116 7.82 -11.79 0.00
N GLN A 117 8.33 -13.04 0.01
CA GLN A 117 7.91 -14.08 -0.93
C GLN A 117 6.39 -14.35 -0.89
N SER A 118 5.77 -14.20 0.27
CA SER A 118 4.32 -14.35 0.46
C SER A 118 3.49 -13.31 -0.29
N GLU A 119 4.07 -12.17 -0.67
CA GLU A 119 3.41 -11.05 -1.31
C GLU A 119 3.45 -11.11 -2.85
N TYR A 120 4.09 -12.15 -3.40
CA TYR A 120 4.12 -12.40 -4.83
C TYR A 120 3.15 -13.52 -5.21
N VAL A 121 2.49 -13.36 -6.35
CA VAL A 121 1.74 -14.39 -7.06
C VAL A 121 2.27 -14.49 -8.49
N GLU A 122 2.26 -15.69 -9.05
CA GLU A 122 2.62 -15.88 -10.45
C GLU A 122 1.41 -15.57 -11.36
N GLU A 123 1.64 -15.11 -12.59
CA GLU A 123 0.55 -14.90 -13.57
C GLU A 123 -0.30 -16.16 -13.81
N SER A 124 0.29 -17.33 -13.62
CA SER A 124 -0.36 -18.63 -13.76
C SER A 124 -1.15 -19.06 -12.51
N ASP A 125 -0.99 -18.36 -11.39
CA ASP A 125 -1.71 -18.71 -10.17
C ASP A 125 -3.21 -18.40 -10.31
N THR A 126 -4.03 -19.19 -9.60
CA THR A 126 -5.47 -18.97 -9.59
C THR A 126 -5.88 -17.85 -8.63
N VAL A 127 -7.11 -17.36 -8.80
CA VAL A 127 -7.67 -16.33 -7.91
C VAL A 127 -7.75 -16.81 -6.47
N GLU A 128 -7.97 -18.10 -6.25
CA GLU A 128 -8.00 -18.72 -4.93
C GLU A 128 -6.65 -18.60 -4.21
N HIS A 129 -5.52 -18.73 -4.91
CA HIS A 129 -4.19 -18.52 -4.34
C HIS A 129 -4.02 -17.08 -3.82
N ALA A 130 -4.51 -16.10 -4.59
CA ALA A 130 -4.49 -14.71 -4.15
C ALA A 130 -5.42 -14.46 -2.94
N LEU A 131 -6.62 -15.06 -2.95
CA LEU A 131 -7.57 -14.98 -1.84
C LEU A 131 -6.99 -15.54 -0.55
N HIS A 132 -6.34 -16.72 -0.60
CA HIS A 132 -5.69 -17.28 0.58
C HIS A 132 -4.66 -16.33 1.17
N ARG A 133 -3.81 -15.71 0.34
CA ARG A 133 -2.81 -14.74 0.81
C ARG A 133 -3.47 -13.54 1.48
N TYR A 134 -4.52 -12.98 0.89
CA TYR A 134 -5.26 -11.86 1.47
C TYR A 134 -5.93 -12.20 2.79
N ILE A 135 -6.58 -13.38 2.88
CA ILE A 135 -7.25 -13.83 4.11
C ILE A 135 -6.24 -14.08 5.23
N LEU A 136 -5.04 -14.57 4.90
CA LEU A 136 -3.96 -14.79 5.85
C LEU A 136 -3.20 -13.51 6.25
N GLY A 137 -3.59 -12.35 5.71
CA GLY A 137 -3.12 -11.06 6.19
C GLY A 137 -1.80 -10.58 5.58
N VAL A 138 -1.48 -10.96 4.34
CA VAL A 138 -0.29 -10.44 3.65
C VAL A 138 -0.36 -8.92 3.48
N HIS A 139 0.81 -8.29 3.43
CA HIS A 139 0.92 -6.87 3.17
C HIS A 139 0.46 -6.53 1.74
N GLN A 140 -0.59 -5.73 1.62
CA GLN A 140 -1.24 -5.37 0.34
C GLN A 140 -0.50 -4.25 -0.39
N PRO A 141 -0.64 -4.16 -1.73
CA PRO A 141 -1.22 -5.12 -2.66
C PRO A 141 -0.27 -6.29 -2.97
N LEU A 142 -0.79 -7.36 -3.58
CA LEU A 142 0.04 -8.44 -4.12
C LEU A 142 0.72 -8.01 -5.43
N LEU A 143 1.98 -8.42 -5.60
CA LEU A 143 2.72 -8.24 -6.84
C LEU A 143 2.61 -9.50 -7.71
N VAL A 144 2.25 -9.31 -8.97
CA VAL A 144 2.14 -10.40 -9.95
C VAL A 144 3.44 -10.52 -10.70
N ARG A 145 3.99 -11.74 -10.79
CA ARG A 145 5.23 -12.05 -11.50
C ARG A 145 5.01 -12.95 -12.68
N LYS A 146 5.88 -12.80 -13.66
CA LYS A 146 6.11 -13.75 -14.73
C LYS A 146 7.60 -13.91 -14.94
N GLU A 147 8.09 -15.14 -14.91
CA GLU A 147 9.52 -15.44 -15.08
C GLU A 147 10.43 -14.60 -14.17
N GLY A 148 10.02 -14.41 -12.91
CA GLY A 148 10.75 -13.65 -11.90
C GLY A 148 10.65 -12.13 -12.00
N LYS A 149 9.99 -11.56 -13.03
CA LYS A 149 9.79 -10.12 -13.19
C LYS A 149 8.38 -9.73 -12.75
N VAL A 150 8.25 -8.61 -12.05
CA VAL A 150 6.94 -8.05 -11.70
C VAL A 150 6.29 -7.48 -12.97
N THR A 151 5.14 -8.02 -13.33
CA THR A 151 4.36 -7.65 -14.52
C THR A 151 3.10 -6.86 -14.17
N GLY A 152 2.62 -6.98 -12.93
CA GLY A 152 1.40 -6.30 -12.52
C GLY A 152 1.19 -6.26 -11.02
N VAL A 153 0.09 -5.64 -10.65
CA VAL A 153 -0.40 -5.51 -9.27
C VAL A 153 -1.80 -6.09 -9.19
N LEU A 154 -2.05 -6.90 -8.18
CA LEU A 154 -3.38 -7.41 -7.87
C LEU A 154 -3.84 -6.79 -6.54
N ARG A 155 -4.85 -5.94 -6.57
CA ARG A 155 -5.41 -5.33 -5.36
C ARG A 155 -6.55 -6.17 -4.82
N LEU A 156 -6.74 -6.15 -3.51
CA LEU A 156 -7.87 -6.85 -2.88
C LEU A 156 -9.22 -6.42 -3.49
N GLY A 157 -9.38 -5.13 -3.79
CA GLY A 157 -10.58 -4.61 -4.44
C GLY A 157 -10.83 -5.17 -5.84
N ASP A 158 -9.77 -5.46 -6.61
CA ASP A 158 -9.91 -6.05 -7.95
C ASP A 158 -10.36 -7.52 -7.88
N VAL A 159 -9.86 -8.25 -6.88
CA VAL A 159 -10.32 -9.62 -6.58
C VAL A 159 -11.78 -9.62 -6.15
N PHE A 160 -12.17 -8.68 -5.28
CA PHE A 160 -13.56 -8.52 -4.85
C PHE A 160 -14.49 -8.22 -6.03
N ASP A 161 -14.13 -7.28 -6.90
CA ASP A 161 -14.93 -6.91 -8.08
C ASP A 161 -15.09 -8.09 -9.05
N TYR A 162 -14.02 -8.88 -9.23
CA TYR A 162 -14.09 -10.10 -10.03
C TYR A 162 -15.10 -11.11 -9.46
N LEU A 163 -15.01 -11.42 -8.16
CA LEU A 163 -15.93 -12.34 -7.51
C LEU A 163 -17.37 -11.83 -7.53
N ARG A 164 -17.57 -10.54 -7.28
CA ARG A 164 -18.90 -9.91 -7.36
C ARG A 164 -19.51 -10.11 -8.73
N THR A 165 -18.75 -9.89 -9.80
CA THR A 165 -19.22 -10.10 -11.17
C THR A 165 -19.61 -11.56 -11.40
N LYS A 166 -18.76 -12.51 -10.99
CA LYS A 166 -19.03 -13.95 -11.16
C LYS A 166 -20.28 -14.40 -10.40
N ILE A 167 -20.45 -13.95 -9.17
CA ILE A 167 -21.62 -14.28 -8.35
C ILE A 167 -22.91 -13.71 -8.96
N THR A 168 -22.85 -12.46 -9.46
CA THR A 168 -24.04 -11.86 -10.10
C THR A 168 -24.41 -12.52 -11.43
N GLU A 169 -23.42 -12.95 -12.22
CA GLU A 169 -23.66 -13.74 -13.44
C GLU A 169 -24.37 -15.06 -13.12
N CYS A 170 -23.93 -15.79 -12.09
CA CYS A 170 -24.55 -17.04 -11.65
C CYS A 170 -25.97 -16.83 -11.08
N ALA A 171 -26.23 -15.71 -10.42
CA ALA A 171 -27.54 -15.45 -9.81
C ALA A 171 -28.61 -14.98 -10.85
N ALA A 172 -28.16 -14.55 -12.02
CA ALA A 172 -29.05 -14.07 -13.08
C ALA A 172 -29.42 -15.14 -14.11
N GLY A 173 -28.82 -16.34 -14.08
CA GLY A 173 -29.08 -17.50 -14.94
C GLY A 173 -29.79 -18.58 -14.19
#